data_5ec2d367013999ffaf9ce5452440a74b
#
_entry.id   5ec2d367013999ffaf9ce5452440a74b
#
_cell.length_a   1.000
_cell.length_b   1.000
_cell.length_c   1.000
_cell.angle_alpha   90.00
_cell.angle_beta   90.00
_cell.angle_gamma   90.00
#
_symmetry.space_group_name_H-M   'P 1'
#
loop_
_entity.id
_entity.type
_entity.pdbx_description
1 polymer ?
#
loop_
_entity_poly.entity_id
_entity_poly.type
_entity_poly.pdbx_seq_one_letter_code
_entity_poly.pdbx_strand_id
1 'polypeptide(L)'
;MRPPDKLSLPAARRIALAAQGFGAPRPAVPGKGDLRRTVERLGLHQIDSVNVLARAHYLPAFSRLGPYDRTLLDGAAWGPRRARRLFEYWAHEASLLPLSLHPLLRWRMAQAADKAWGGMRRIAAEKPDLVAKVRATIDERGPMTAGELEAENGPRAPRSGPWWDWRESKLALEYLFWAGEVSTFDRRNFERRYDLTERVLPPEVIATPTPEPADAYRELIRRSARALGVATEPDLRDYFRLKPDQSKPAVAELVEEGALTPVAVEGWRDVAYLAAGARIPRRVGASALLSPFDSLVWFRPRTERLFGFRYRLEIYTPAAQRVHGYYVLPFLFRGQLVGRVDVKADRAAGVLRVPGAFGEPVVLAAPLVPAGDGEVAVHGAAGRRQVFAAEAVAALAGELRSLAAWLGLDAVEVAPNGDLAVPLTAALRTT
;
A
#
# COMPACT_ATOMS: atom_id res chain seq x y z
N MET A 1 30.86 4.43 9.00
CA MET A 1 31.08 2.97 8.87
C MET A 1 30.90 2.63 7.41
N ARG A 2 31.88 2.00 6.75
CA ARG A 2 31.80 1.61 5.34
C ARG A 2 30.63 0.63 5.18
N PRO A 3 29.72 0.78 4.20
CA PRO A 3 28.66 -0.19 3.98
C PRO A 3 29.24 -1.56 3.64
N PRO A 4 28.59 -2.65 4.05
CA PRO A 4 29.08 -3.99 3.77
C PRO A 4 28.94 -4.32 2.28
N ASP A 5 29.97 -4.92 1.68
CA ASP A 5 29.93 -5.36 0.28
C ASP A 5 28.95 -6.54 0.07
N LYS A 6 28.63 -7.28 1.13
CA LYS A 6 27.72 -8.43 1.12
C LYS A 6 26.78 -8.43 2.32
N LEU A 7 25.51 -8.72 2.09
CA LEU A 7 24.46 -8.87 3.09
C LEU A 7 23.95 -10.31 3.11
N SER A 8 23.72 -10.87 4.30
CA SER A 8 22.94 -12.09 4.42
C SER A 8 21.44 -11.80 4.14
N LEU A 9 20.71 -12.79 3.67
CA LEU A 9 19.25 -12.65 3.43
C LEU A 9 18.48 -12.20 4.70
N PRO A 10 18.78 -12.73 5.93
CA PRO A 10 18.16 -12.20 7.15
C PRO A 10 18.51 -10.74 7.44
N ALA A 11 19.71 -10.27 7.11
CA ALA A 11 20.07 -8.86 7.26
C ALA A 11 19.29 -7.97 6.28
N ALA A 12 19.23 -8.35 5.00
CA ALA A 12 18.45 -7.65 3.99
C ALA A 12 16.96 -7.55 4.38
N ARG A 13 16.38 -8.61 4.93
CA ARG A 13 15.01 -8.66 5.45
C ARG A 13 14.80 -7.64 6.58
N ARG A 14 15.72 -7.59 7.57
CA ARG A 14 15.64 -6.64 8.68
C ARG A 14 15.78 -5.18 8.21
N ILE A 15 16.67 -4.91 7.25
CA ILE A 15 16.81 -3.59 6.64
C ILE A 15 15.51 -3.16 5.97
N ALA A 16 14.93 -4.03 5.13
CA ALA A 16 13.68 -3.76 4.44
C ALA A 16 12.52 -3.47 5.41
N LEU A 17 12.40 -4.27 6.47
CA LEU A 17 11.37 -4.09 7.49
C LEU A 17 11.55 -2.79 8.29
N ALA A 18 12.80 -2.46 8.65
CA ALA A 18 13.10 -1.21 9.34
C ALA A 18 12.79 0.02 8.48
N ALA A 19 13.15 -0.02 7.20
CA ALA A 19 12.84 1.02 6.23
C ALA A 19 11.33 1.23 6.10
N GLN A 20 10.56 0.14 6.12
CA GLN A 20 9.10 0.14 6.04
C GLN A 20 8.39 0.47 7.38
N GLY A 21 9.13 0.78 8.44
CA GLY A 21 8.57 1.22 9.72
C GLY A 21 8.31 0.14 10.76
N PHE A 22 8.66 -1.12 10.48
CA PHE A 22 8.51 -2.24 11.41
C PHE A 22 9.70 -2.41 12.38
N GLY A 23 10.64 -1.48 12.39
CA GLY A 23 11.83 -1.53 13.27
C GLY A 23 11.65 -0.85 14.62
N ALA A 24 10.49 -0.27 14.92
CA ALA A 24 10.17 0.40 16.16
C ALA A 24 8.84 -0.13 16.74
N PRO A 25 8.64 -0.04 18.07
CA PRO A 25 7.35 -0.32 18.70
C PRO A 25 6.26 0.60 18.16
N ARG A 26 5.03 0.11 18.14
CA ARG A 26 3.84 0.92 17.88
C ARG A 26 3.63 1.94 19.00
N PRO A 27 3.19 3.18 18.70
CA PRO A 27 2.78 4.13 19.75
C PRO A 27 1.55 3.62 20.50
N ALA A 28 1.48 3.90 21.79
CA ALA A 28 0.30 3.51 22.59
C ALA A 28 -0.98 4.20 22.09
N VAL A 29 -0.89 5.47 21.72
CA VAL A 29 -1.98 6.25 21.11
C VAL A 29 -1.45 6.93 19.87
N PRO A 30 -1.73 6.41 18.66
CA PRO A 30 -1.27 6.99 17.41
C PRO A 30 -1.90 8.36 17.14
N GLY A 31 -1.08 9.37 16.91
CA GLY A 31 -1.51 10.73 16.60
C GLY A 31 -1.13 11.22 15.19
N LYS A 32 -1.45 12.49 14.89
CA LYS A 32 -1.13 13.14 13.60
C LYS A 32 0.36 13.05 13.24
N GLY A 33 1.26 13.18 14.23
CA GLY A 33 2.70 13.10 14.03
C GLY A 33 3.16 11.70 13.59
N ASP A 34 2.57 10.65 14.17
CA ASP A 34 2.89 9.26 13.83
C ASP A 34 2.40 8.91 12.43
N LEU A 35 1.17 9.31 12.10
CA LEU A 35 0.62 9.14 10.76
C LEU A 35 1.48 9.87 9.72
N ARG A 36 1.84 11.15 9.96
CA ARG A 36 2.70 11.91 9.06
C ARG A 36 4.03 11.18 8.82
N ARG A 37 4.73 10.77 9.88
CA ARG A 37 5.99 10.01 9.75
C ARG A 37 5.83 8.71 8.97
N THR A 38 4.71 8.01 9.14
CA THR A 38 4.42 6.78 8.41
C THR A 38 4.20 7.05 6.93
N VAL A 39 3.39 8.06 6.59
CA VAL A 39 3.12 8.44 5.20
C VAL A 39 4.38 8.95 4.49
N GLU A 40 5.17 9.81 5.15
CA GLU A 40 6.43 10.32 4.60
C GLU A 40 7.46 9.19 4.37
N ARG A 41 7.51 8.21 5.28
CA ARG A 41 8.39 7.04 5.17
C ARG A 41 8.02 6.15 4.01
N LEU A 42 6.74 5.86 3.85
CA LEU A 42 6.24 5.01 2.75
C LEU A 42 6.17 5.77 1.43
N GLY A 43 6.03 7.10 1.46
CA GLY A 43 5.93 7.94 0.27
C GLY A 43 4.60 7.84 -0.47
N LEU A 44 3.81 6.79 -0.24
CA LEU A 44 2.47 6.64 -0.82
C LEU A 44 1.63 5.57 -0.11
N HIS A 45 0.31 5.70 -0.24
CA HIS A 45 -0.67 4.67 0.13
C HIS A 45 -1.56 4.37 -1.06
N GLN A 46 -1.53 3.15 -1.57
CA GLN A 46 -2.36 2.75 -2.71
C GLN A 46 -3.85 2.81 -2.36
N ILE A 47 -4.64 3.42 -3.23
CA ILE A 47 -6.10 3.46 -3.15
C ILE A 47 -6.65 2.32 -4.00
N ASP A 48 -7.57 1.55 -3.44
CA ASP A 48 -8.29 0.50 -4.16
C ASP A 48 -9.78 0.52 -3.79
N SER A 49 -10.61 0.10 -4.74
CA SER A 49 -12.07 0.03 -4.58
C SER A 49 -12.54 -1.09 -3.66
N VAL A 50 -11.69 -2.11 -3.43
CA VAL A 50 -11.98 -3.23 -2.53
C VAL A 50 -12.24 -2.72 -1.11
N ASN A 51 -13.39 -3.10 -0.54
CA ASN A 51 -13.85 -2.69 0.79
C ASN A 51 -14.32 -3.88 1.63
N VAL A 52 -13.47 -4.89 1.72
CA VAL A 52 -13.77 -6.11 2.49
C VAL A 52 -13.62 -5.87 4.00
N LEU A 53 -12.64 -5.06 4.38
CA LEU A 53 -12.37 -4.60 5.76
C LEU A 53 -12.58 -3.09 5.88
N ALA A 54 -11.60 -2.35 5.45
CA ALA A 54 -11.58 -0.93 5.17
C ALA A 54 -10.94 -0.72 3.80
N ARG A 55 -11.07 0.49 3.23
CA ARG A 55 -10.39 0.81 1.98
C ARG A 55 -8.87 0.64 2.12
N ALA A 56 -8.23 0.15 1.08
CA ALA A 56 -6.83 -0.29 1.10
C ALA A 56 -5.83 0.73 1.67
N HIS A 57 -6.02 2.02 1.39
CA HIS A 57 -5.12 3.10 1.81
C HIS A 57 -5.06 3.33 3.34
N TYR A 58 -6.02 2.84 4.12
CA TYR A 58 -5.97 2.91 5.58
C TYR A 58 -5.08 1.83 6.21
N LEU A 59 -4.99 0.66 5.58
CA LEU A 59 -4.35 -0.52 6.16
C LEU A 59 -2.83 -0.39 6.35
N PRO A 60 -2.03 0.25 5.46
CA PRO A 60 -0.60 0.41 5.68
C PRO A 60 -0.26 1.20 6.95
N ALA A 61 -1.05 2.21 7.29
CA ALA A 61 -0.91 2.93 8.56
C ALA A 61 -1.31 2.05 9.75
N PHE A 62 -2.42 1.31 9.67
CA PHE A 62 -2.82 0.36 10.70
C PHE A 62 -1.74 -0.69 10.97
N SER A 63 -1.16 -1.29 9.94
CA SER A 63 -0.11 -2.31 10.09
C SER A 63 1.10 -1.81 10.90
N ARG A 64 1.40 -0.50 10.85
CA ARG A 64 2.56 0.12 11.52
C ARG A 64 2.23 0.77 12.83
N LEU A 65 1.04 1.33 12.95
CA LEU A 65 0.63 2.14 14.10
C LEU A 65 -0.32 1.41 15.06
N GLY A 66 -0.99 0.35 14.58
CA GLY A 66 -2.15 -0.23 15.28
C GLY A 66 -3.42 0.59 15.05
N PRO A 67 -4.41 0.45 15.93
CA PRO A 67 -5.68 1.19 15.85
C PRO A 67 -5.45 2.71 15.93
N TYR A 68 -5.54 3.38 14.80
CA TYR A 68 -5.45 4.83 14.69
C TYR A 68 -6.78 5.42 14.21
N ASP A 69 -7.01 6.69 14.51
CA ASP A 69 -8.18 7.41 14.02
C ASP A 69 -8.05 7.68 12.50
N ARG A 70 -8.90 7.03 11.69
CA ARG A 70 -8.91 7.16 10.22
C ARG A 70 -9.20 8.57 9.74
N THR A 71 -9.93 9.37 10.54
CA THR A 71 -10.22 10.77 10.21
C THR A 71 -8.95 11.62 10.10
N LEU A 72 -7.84 11.20 10.73
CA LEU A 72 -6.54 11.84 10.60
C LEU A 72 -5.99 11.71 9.17
N LEU A 73 -6.15 10.55 8.52
CA LEU A 73 -5.75 10.34 7.14
C LEU A 73 -6.68 11.09 6.18
N ASP A 74 -7.99 11.02 6.43
CA ASP A 74 -9.00 11.73 5.63
C ASP A 74 -8.77 13.23 5.68
N GLY A 75 -8.53 13.78 6.87
CA GLY A 75 -8.21 15.19 7.06
C GLY A 75 -6.91 15.63 6.36
N ALA A 76 -5.90 14.75 6.34
CA ALA A 76 -4.65 15.01 5.63
C ALA A 76 -4.82 14.95 4.10
N ALA A 77 -5.71 14.08 3.59
CA ALA A 77 -5.93 13.87 2.16
C ALA A 77 -6.98 14.82 1.57
N TRP A 78 -8.10 14.98 2.27
CA TRP A 78 -9.32 15.64 1.74
C TRP A 78 -9.83 16.77 2.66
N GLY A 79 -9.09 17.11 3.70
CA GLY A 79 -9.40 18.25 4.56
C GLY A 79 -9.23 19.60 3.87
N PRO A 80 -9.49 20.71 4.61
CA PRO A 80 -9.32 22.06 4.09
C PRO A 80 -7.93 22.26 3.49
N ARG A 81 -7.85 23.05 2.41
CA ARG A 81 -6.62 23.29 1.62
C ARG A 81 -5.37 23.54 2.49
N ARG A 82 -5.48 24.37 3.54
CA ARG A 82 -4.37 24.70 4.46
C ARG A 82 -3.93 23.53 5.34
N ALA A 83 -4.84 22.60 5.64
CA ALA A 83 -4.57 21.42 6.46
C ALA A 83 -4.11 20.22 5.63
N ARG A 84 -4.33 20.26 4.33
CA ARG A 84 -3.98 19.19 3.41
C ARG A 84 -2.49 18.90 3.44
N ARG A 85 -2.15 17.61 3.41
CA ARG A 85 -0.76 17.10 3.40
C ARG A 85 -0.55 16.07 2.31
N LEU A 86 -1.65 15.56 1.74
CA LEU A 86 -1.68 14.54 0.72
C LEU A 86 -2.51 14.99 -0.48
N PHE A 87 -2.23 14.41 -1.63
CA PHE A 87 -3.05 14.50 -2.83
C PHE A 87 -3.20 13.13 -3.47
N GLU A 88 -4.21 12.95 -4.32
CA GLU A 88 -4.37 11.74 -5.12
C GLU A 88 -3.75 11.93 -6.49
N TYR A 89 -3.01 10.91 -6.92
CA TYR A 89 -2.52 10.81 -8.29
C TYR A 89 -2.07 9.38 -8.62
N TRP A 90 -1.70 9.17 -9.87
CA TRP A 90 -1.16 7.92 -10.39
C TRP A 90 0.32 7.79 -10.03
N ALA A 91 0.66 6.83 -9.14
CA ALA A 91 2.02 6.46 -8.78
C ALA A 91 2.16 4.93 -8.83
N HIS A 92 2.08 4.22 -7.71
CA HIS A 92 1.84 2.78 -7.71
C HIS A 92 0.33 2.58 -7.76
N GLU A 93 -0.25 2.55 -8.96
CA GLU A 93 -1.68 2.69 -9.25
C GLU A 93 -2.24 4.02 -8.68
N ALA A 94 -3.55 4.14 -8.46
CA ALA A 94 -4.12 5.29 -7.77
C ALA A 94 -3.61 5.34 -6.33
N SER A 95 -3.06 6.47 -5.91
CA SER A 95 -2.40 6.58 -4.60
C SER A 95 -2.66 7.92 -3.92
N LEU A 96 -2.68 7.89 -2.57
CA LEU A 96 -2.46 9.08 -1.75
C LEU A 96 -0.96 9.32 -1.63
N LEU A 97 -0.53 10.53 -1.91
CA LEU A 97 0.86 10.94 -2.03
C LEU A 97 1.13 12.17 -1.17
N PRO A 98 2.26 12.28 -0.45
CA PRO A 98 2.71 13.53 0.14
C PRO A 98 2.78 14.66 -0.89
N LEU A 99 2.37 15.86 -0.51
CA LEU A 99 2.36 17.04 -1.39
C LEU A 99 3.73 17.33 -2.03
N SER A 100 4.82 16.99 -1.34
CA SER A 100 6.19 17.11 -1.86
C SER A 100 6.50 16.26 -3.09
N LEU A 101 5.62 15.30 -3.42
CA LEU A 101 5.74 14.49 -4.64
C LEU A 101 5.04 15.12 -5.85
N HIS A 102 4.18 16.12 -5.65
CA HIS A 102 3.43 16.72 -6.76
C HIS A 102 4.35 17.32 -7.85
N PRO A 103 5.37 18.14 -7.53
CA PRO A 103 6.28 18.64 -8.55
C PRO A 103 7.06 17.53 -9.28
N LEU A 104 7.41 16.45 -8.56
CA LEU A 104 8.15 15.30 -9.10
C LEU A 104 7.32 14.41 -10.04
N LEU A 105 6.00 14.60 -10.10
CA LEU A 105 5.11 13.84 -10.98
C LEU A 105 4.56 14.67 -12.15
N ARG A 106 4.87 15.98 -12.22
CA ARG A 106 4.39 16.87 -13.29
C ARG A 106 4.89 16.48 -14.68
N TRP A 107 6.07 15.85 -14.79
CA TRP A 107 6.53 15.27 -16.05
C TRP A 107 5.56 14.23 -16.62
N ARG A 108 4.92 13.44 -15.73
CA ARG A 108 3.88 12.45 -16.11
C ARG A 108 2.60 13.14 -16.51
N MET A 109 2.20 14.18 -15.80
CA MET A 109 1.05 15.03 -16.13
C MET A 109 1.22 15.67 -17.50
N ALA A 110 2.39 16.23 -17.80
CA ALA A 110 2.72 16.83 -19.08
C ALA A 110 2.66 15.84 -20.25
N GLN A 111 2.79 14.54 -20.01
CA GLN A 111 2.70 13.49 -21.01
C GLN A 111 1.28 12.93 -21.18
N ALA A 112 0.25 13.58 -20.67
CA ALA A 112 -1.13 13.07 -20.70
C ALA A 112 -1.61 12.78 -22.12
N ALA A 113 -1.34 13.66 -23.08
CA ALA A 113 -1.71 13.49 -24.49
C ALA A 113 -1.15 12.20 -25.12
N ASP A 114 0.05 11.78 -24.68
CA ASP A 114 0.78 10.63 -25.26
C ASP A 114 0.65 9.36 -24.42
N LYS A 115 0.49 9.48 -23.10
CA LYS A 115 0.66 8.37 -22.16
C LYS A 115 -0.55 8.04 -21.31
N ALA A 116 -1.59 8.87 -21.27
CA ALA A 116 -2.85 8.52 -20.63
C ALA A 116 -3.48 7.27 -21.29
N TRP A 117 -4.38 6.62 -20.63
CA TRP A 117 -5.04 5.43 -21.18
C TRP A 117 -5.79 5.72 -22.47
N GLY A 118 -5.87 4.73 -23.37
CA GLY A 118 -6.32 4.90 -24.77
C GLY A 118 -7.63 5.67 -24.93
N GLY A 119 -8.65 5.40 -24.09
CA GLY A 119 -9.91 6.15 -24.12
C GLY A 119 -9.75 7.63 -23.78
N MET A 120 -8.90 7.97 -22.82
CA MET A 120 -8.62 9.36 -22.43
C MET A 120 -7.86 10.11 -23.53
N ARG A 121 -6.85 9.48 -24.16
CA ARG A 121 -6.11 10.07 -25.28
C ARG A 121 -7.01 10.31 -26.46
N ARG A 122 -7.87 9.34 -26.79
CA ARG A 122 -8.82 9.45 -27.88
C ARG A 122 -9.77 10.62 -27.68
N ILE A 123 -10.39 10.75 -26.48
CA ILE A 123 -11.34 11.86 -26.21
C ILE A 123 -10.63 13.21 -26.28
N ALA A 124 -9.39 13.31 -25.77
CA ALA A 124 -8.62 14.55 -25.85
C ALA A 124 -8.24 14.95 -27.29
N ALA A 125 -7.95 13.99 -28.15
CA ALA A 125 -7.61 14.24 -29.55
C ALA A 125 -8.83 14.50 -30.43
N GLU A 126 -9.91 13.70 -30.27
CA GLU A 126 -11.10 13.77 -31.12
C GLU A 126 -12.12 14.82 -30.68
N LYS A 127 -12.18 15.15 -29.37
CA LYS A 127 -13.16 16.07 -28.77
C LYS A 127 -12.51 17.06 -27.80
N PRO A 128 -11.54 17.88 -28.22
CA PRO A 128 -10.87 18.85 -27.35
C PRO A 128 -11.85 19.88 -26.76
N ASP A 129 -12.89 20.24 -27.52
CA ASP A 129 -13.94 21.17 -27.05
C ASP A 129 -14.74 20.59 -25.87
N LEU A 130 -14.97 19.27 -25.84
CA LEU A 130 -15.61 18.62 -24.71
C LEU A 130 -14.70 18.66 -23.47
N VAL A 131 -13.40 18.42 -23.64
CA VAL A 131 -12.43 18.52 -22.53
C VAL A 131 -12.40 19.94 -21.97
N ALA A 132 -12.35 20.96 -22.85
CA ALA A 132 -12.40 22.36 -22.46
C ALA A 132 -13.73 22.71 -21.75
N LYS A 133 -14.86 22.22 -22.26
CA LYS A 133 -16.18 22.41 -21.63
C LYS A 133 -16.24 21.78 -20.24
N VAL A 134 -15.73 20.55 -20.05
CA VAL A 134 -15.71 19.88 -18.76
C VAL A 134 -14.87 20.69 -17.76
N ARG A 135 -13.70 21.18 -18.18
CA ARG A 135 -12.85 22.03 -17.35
C ARG A 135 -13.57 23.33 -16.95
N ALA A 136 -14.20 24.01 -17.90
CA ALA A 136 -14.95 25.25 -17.67
C ALA A 136 -16.14 25.02 -16.72
N THR A 137 -16.84 23.89 -16.85
CA THR A 137 -17.94 23.53 -15.94
C THR A 137 -17.45 23.38 -14.49
N ILE A 138 -16.29 22.72 -14.28
CA ILE A 138 -15.69 22.60 -12.93
C ILE A 138 -15.23 23.97 -12.42
N ASP A 139 -14.69 24.82 -13.29
CA ASP A 139 -14.28 26.16 -12.92
C ASP A 139 -15.47 27.02 -12.45
N GLU A 140 -16.59 26.96 -13.15
CA GLU A 140 -17.81 27.70 -12.84
C GLU A 140 -18.57 27.16 -11.61
N ARG A 141 -18.71 25.82 -11.52
CA ARG A 141 -19.59 25.17 -10.53
C ARG A 141 -18.87 24.72 -9.27
N GLY A 142 -17.53 24.63 -9.30
CA GLY A 142 -16.72 24.10 -8.20
C GLY A 142 -16.69 22.57 -8.16
N PRO A 143 -16.42 21.98 -6.98
CA PRO A 143 -16.17 20.55 -6.88
C PRO A 143 -17.37 19.69 -7.27
N MET A 144 -17.19 18.78 -8.25
CA MET A 144 -18.24 17.86 -8.71
C MET A 144 -17.72 16.45 -8.99
N THR A 145 -18.64 15.49 -8.89
CA THR A 145 -18.41 14.09 -9.27
C THR A 145 -18.58 13.93 -10.79
N ALA A 146 -18.10 12.80 -11.32
CA ALA A 146 -18.38 12.44 -12.71
C ALA A 146 -19.88 12.29 -12.98
N GLY A 147 -20.64 11.78 -11.99
CA GLY A 147 -22.09 11.63 -12.12
C GLY A 147 -22.84 12.97 -12.15
N GLU A 148 -22.44 13.94 -11.31
CA GLU A 148 -23.00 15.31 -11.32
C GLU A 148 -22.68 16.02 -12.65
N LEU A 149 -21.45 15.90 -13.15
CA LEU A 149 -21.04 16.43 -14.45
C LEU A 149 -21.84 15.84 -15.62
N GLU A 150 -22.16 14.54 -15.57
CA GLU A 150 -22.98 13.89 -16.58
C GLU A 150 -24.42 14.39 -16.57
N ALA A 151 -24.98 14.67 -15.39
CA ALA A 151 -26.35 15.20 -15.27
C ALA A 151 -26.49 16.62 -15.88
N GLU A 152 -25.43 17.44 -15.78
CA GLU A 152 -25.38 18.77 -16.42
C GLU A 152 -25.33 18.71 -17.97
N ASN A 153 -24.82 17.63 -18.54
CA ASN A 153 -24.63 17.47 -19.99
C ASN A 153 -25.84 16.84 -20.73
N GLY A 154 -27.01 16.68 -20.09
CA GLY A 154 -28.26 16.28 -20.71
C GLY A 154 -28.74 14.84 -20.42
N PRO A 155 -29.91 14.42 -20.97
CA PRO A 155 -30.54 13.17 -20.60
C PRO A 155 -29.73 11.92 -20.97
N ARG A 156 -29.89 10.90 -20.15
CA ARG A 156 -29.17 9.61 -20.26
C ARG A 156 -29.44 8.92 -21.59
N ALA A 157 -28.45 8.82 -22.47
CA ALA A 157 -28.48 7.82 -23.54
C ALA A 157 -28.44 6.41 -22.95
N PRO A 158 -29.15 5.41 -23.51
CA PRO A 158 -29.08 4.02 -23.06
C PRO A 158 -27.63 3.51 -23.11
N ARG A 159 -27.22 2.69 -22.12
CA ARG A 159 -25.93 2.02 -22.16
C ARG A 159 -25.88 1.06 -23.35
N SER A 160 -24.95 1.26 -24.26
CA SER A 160 -24.75 0.45 -25.47
C SER A 160 -23.55 -0.48 -25.41
N GLY A 161 -22.95 -0.71 -24.22
CA GLY A 161 -21.71 -1.50 -24.09
C GLY A 161 -21.48 -2.15 -22.72
N PRO A 162 -20.34 -2.82 -22.52
CA PRO A 162 -19.94 -3.44 -21.26
C PRO A 162 -19.96 -2.44 -20.09
N TRP A 163 -20.07 -2.91 -18.85
CA TRP A 163 -20.15 -2.07 -17.63
C TRP A 163 -18.97 -1.10 -17.42
N TRP A 164 -17.85 -1.29 -18.11
CA TRP A 164 -16.68 -0.40 -18.16
C TRP A 164 -16.72 0.64 -19.29
N ASP A 165 -17.81 0.71 -20.07
CA ASP A 165 -17.96 1.74 -21.11
C ASP A 165 -18.22 3.10 -20.45
N TRP A 166 -17.13 3.82 -20.28
CA TRP A 166 -17.15 5.14 -19.65
C TRP A 166 -17.71 6.17 -20.60
N ARG A 167 -18.58 7.03 -20.08
CA ARG A 167 -19.10 8.14 -20.87
C ARG A 167 -18.00 9.13 -21.21
N GLU A 168 -18.19 9.83 -22.30
CA GLU A 168 -17.21 10.78 -22.83
C GLU A 168 -16.84 11.88 -21.83
N SER A 169 -17.83 12.44 -21.10
CA SER A 169 -17.58 13.43 -20.03
C SER A 169 -16.68 12.88 -18.92
N LYS A 170 -16.88 11.62 -18.53
CA LYS A 170 -16.02 10.95 -17.55
C LYS A 170 -14.62 10.72 -18.08
N LEU A 171 -14.48 10.34 -19.36
CA LEU A 171 -13.16 10.19 -19.98
C LEU A 171 -12.41 11.53 -20.05
N ALA A 172 -13.12 12.62 -20.40
CA ALA A 172 -12.57 13.97 -20.40
C ALA A 172 -12.12 14.40 -18.99
N LEU A 173 -12.93 14.13 -17.97
CA LEU A 173 -12.60 14.43 -16.57
C LEU A 173 -11.39 13.64 -16.08
N GLU A 174 -11.32 12.34 -16.36
CA GLU A 174 -10.17 11.50 -16.01
C GLU A 174 -8.90 11.89 -16.80
N TYR A 175 -9.07 12.41 -18.03
CA TYR A 175 -7.94 13.00 -18.78
C TYR A 175 -7.42 14.26 -18.10
N LEU A 176 -8.28 15.19 -17.70
CA LEU A 176 -7.92 16.40 -16.97
C LEU A 176 -7.25 16.06 -15.63
N PHE A 177 -7.73 15.02 -14.94
CA PHE A 177 -7.08 14.51 -13.73
C PHE A 177 -5.69 13.94 -14.02
N TRP A 178 -5.53 13.17 -15.10
CA TRP A 178 -4.22 12.67 -15.52
C TRP A 178 -3.27 13.81 -15.88
N ALA A 179 -3.76 14.82 -16.58
CA ALA A 179 -2.99 16.01 -16.97
C ALA A 179 -2.67 16.93 -15.76
N GLY A 180 -3.25 16.66 -14.58
CA GLY A 180 -3.04 17.46 -13.39
C GLY A 180 -3.77 18.81 -13.39
N GLU A 181 -4.68 19.04 -14.34
CA GLU A 181 -5.48 20.26 -14.40
C GLU A 181 -6.59 20.27 -13.33
N VAL A 182 -7.12 19.09 -13.01
CA VAL A 182 -8.02 18.89 -11.87
C VAL A 182 -7.42 17.91 -10.88
N SER A 183 -7.78 18.04 -9.61
CA SER A 183 -7.36 17.18 -8.53
C SER A 183 -8.57 16.71 -7.71
N THR A 184 -8.41 15.66 -6.90
CA THR A 184 -9.46 15.20 -6.01
C THR A 184 -9.66 16.20 -4.87
N PHE A 185 -10.80 16.86 -4.88
CA PHE A 185 -11.22 17.75 -3.79
C PHE A 185 -11.55 16.97 -2.53
N ASP A 186 -12.46 16.00 -2.65
CA ASP A 186 -12.82 15.02 -1.62
C ASP A 186 -13.42 13.75 -2.25
N ARG A 187 -13.93 12.84 -1.41
CA ARG A 187 -14.67 11.65 -1.86
C ARG A 187 -16.03 11.53 -1.19
N ARG A 188 -17.08 11.32 -1.99
CA ARG A 188 -18.42 10.96 -1.51
C ARG A 188 -18.69 9.49 -1.82
N ASN A 189 -19.02 8.68 -0.83
CA ASN A 189 -19.24 7.24 -1.03
C ASN A 189 -18.13 6.57 -1.87
N PHE A 190 -16.89 7.03 -1.68
CA PHE A 190 -15.71 6.62 -2.45
C PHE A 190 -15.62 7.18 -3.88
N GLU A 191 -16.61 7.81 -4.43
CA GLU A 191 -16.54 8.55 -5.69
C GLU A 191 -15.72 9.83 -5.50
N ARG A 192 -14.83 10.16 -6.46
CA ARG A 192 -14.06 11.40 -6.44
C ARG A 192 -14.95 12.58 -6.80
N ARG A 193 -14.80 13.67 -6.03
CA ARG A 193 -15.20 15.00 -6.49
C ARG A 193 -13.94 15.75 -6.91
N TYR A 194 -13.99 16.32 -8.08
CA TYR A 194 -12.86 16.99 -8.71
C TYR A 194 -13.06 18.51 -8.68
N ASP A 195 -11.98 19.23 -8.42
CA ASP A 195 -11.92 20.68 -8.61
C ASP A 195 -10.59 21.05 -9.25
N LEU A 196 -10.44 22.31 -9.69
CA LEU A 196 -9.20 22.79 -10.28
C LEU A 196 -8.02 22.57 -9.31
N THR A 197 -6.90 22.10 -9.83
CA THR A 197 -5.74 21.72 -9.00
C THR A 197 -5.26 22.89 -8.14
N GLU A 198 -5.26 24.13 -8.66
CA GLU A 198 -4.90 25.34 -7.95
C GLU A 198 -5.87 25.71 -6.81
N ARG A 199 -7.11 25.21 -6.83
CA ARG A 199 -8.07 25.36 -5.72
C ARG A 199 -7.90 24.29 -4.65
N VAL A 200 -7.50 23.09 -5.08
CA VAL A 200 -7.37 21.91 -4.20
C VAL A 200 -6.05 21.94 -3.45
N LEU A 201 -4.94 22.22 -4.13
CA LEU A 201 -3.62 22.12 -3.55
C LEU A 201 -3.17 23.47 -2.93
N PRO A 202 -2.35 23.41 -1.85
CA PRO A 202 -1.76 24.62 -1.26
C PRO A 202 -0.96 25.44 -2.29
N PRO A 203 -1.02 26.79 -2.23
CA PRO A 203 -0.33 27.67 -3.18
C PRO A 203 1.18 27.41 -3.28
N GLU A 204 1.82 27.09 -2.16
CA GLU A 204 3.24 26.76 -2.10
C GLU A 204 3.62 25.51 -2.91
N VAL A 205 2.70 24.53 -3.00
CA VAL A 205 2.90 23.36 -3.84
C VAL A 205 2.82 23.73 -5.31
N ILE A 206 1.83 24.54 -5.67
CA ILE A 206 1.65 25.02 -7.07
C ILE A 206 2.85 25.87 -7.50
N ALA A 207 3.32 26.78 -6.64
CA ALA A 207 4.45 27.66 -6.90
C ALA A 207 5.81 26.94 -6.92
N THR A 208 5.91 25.71 -6.39
CA THR A 208 7.16 24.95 -6.43
C THR A 208 7.57 24.68 -7.89
N PRO A 209 8.80 25.02 -8.31
CA PRO A 209 9.28 24.78 -9.66
C PRO A 209 9.16 23.30 -10.05
N THR A 210 8.82 23.06 -11.31
CA THR A 210 8.85 21.71 -11.87
C THR A 210 10.30 21.34 -12.17
N PRO A 211 10.84 20.27 -11.57
CA PRO A 211 12.20 19.82 -11.89
C PRO A 211 12.27 19.25 -13.31
N GLU A 212 13.48 19.24 -13.87
CA GLU A 212 13.72 18.49 -15.09
C GLU A 212 13.35 17.00 -14.89
N PRO A 213 12.85 16.32 -15.93
CA PRO A 213 12.42 14.93 -15.81
C PRO A 213 13.49 13.99 -15.21
N ALA A 214 14.76 14.14 -15.59
CA ALA A 214 15.86 13.35 -15.05
C ALA A 214 16.03 13.56 -13.52
N ASP A 215 15.94 14.80 -13.04
CA ASP A 215 16.01 15.13 -11.62
C ASP A 215 14.80 14.55 -10.86
N ALA A 216 13.63 14.61 -11.47
CA ALA A 216 12.43 13.99 -10.90
C ALA A 216 12.59 12.47 -10.77
N TYR A 217 13.08 11.78 -11.80
CA TYR A 217 13.33 10.32 -11.76
C TYR A 217 14.34 9.98 -10.66
N ARG A 218 15.44 10.72 -10.57
CA ARG A 218 16.48 10.52 -9.54
C ARG A 218 15.92 10.67 -8.13
N GLU A 219 15.13 11.73 -7.87
CA GLU A 219 14.52 11.90 -6.54
C GLU A 219 13.45 10.83 -6.25
N LEU A 220 12.65 10.39 -7.23
CA LEU A 220 11.70 9.30 -7.05
C LEU A 220 12.42 7.98 -6.72
N ILE A 221 13.52 7.65 -7.39
CA ILE A 221 14.35 6.47 -7.07
C ILE A 221 14.96 6.60 -5.67
N ARG A 222 15.46 7.79 -5.29
CA ARG A 222 15.97 8.04 -3.93
C ARG A 222 14.90 7.78 -2.87
N ARG A 223 13.66 8.22 -3.10
CA ARG A 223 12.52 7.96 -2.19
C ARG A 223 12.15 6.48 -2.14
N SER A 224 12.11 5.80 -3.29
CA SER A 224 11.93 4.35 -3.35
C SER A 224 12.98 3.61 -2.52
N ALA A 225 14.24 3.99 -2.67
CA ALA A 225 15.34 3.39 -1.94
C ALA A 225 15.21 3.58 -0.42
N ARG A 226 14.84 4.78 0.03
CA ARG A 226 14.59 5.05 1.46
C ARG A 226 13.44 4.21 2.00
N ALA A 227 12.35 4.07 1.23
CA ALA A 227 11.19 3.27 1.62
C ALA A 227 11.50 1.77 1.63
N LEU A 228 12.36 1.27 0.72
CA LEU A 228 12.67 -0.15 0.58
C LEU A 228 13.91 -0.58 1.37
N GLY A 229 14.82 0.35 1.71
CA GLY A 229 16.05 0.13 2.47
C GLY A 229 17.14 -0.57 1.67
N VAL A 230 16.89 -1.76 1.17
CA VAL A 230 17.72 -2.52 0.23
C VAL A 230 16.82 -3.08 -0.87
N ALA A 231 17.21 -2.90 -2.14
CA ALA A 231 16.36 -3.22 -3.27
C ALA A 231 17.17 -3.39 -4.56
N THR A 232 16.69 -4.18 -5.51
CA THR A 232 17.22 -4.22 -6.86
C THR A 232 16.67 -3.05 -7.69
N GLU A 233 17.26 -2.76 -8.87
CA GLU A 233 16.73 -1.71 -9.74
C GLU A 233 15.27 -1.94 -10.14
N PRO A 234 14.81 -3.16 -10.49
CA PRO A 234 13.39 -3.44 -10.72
C PRO A 234 12.48 -3.14 -9.53
N ASP A 235 12.95 -3.38 -8.28
CA ASP A 235 12.19 -3.04 -7.08
C ASP A 235 12.03 -1.51 -6.94
N LEU A 236 13.12 -0.77 -7.20
CA LEU A 236 13.14 0.69 -7.09
C LEU A 236 12.21 1.37 -8.08
N ARG A 237 12.24 0.94 -9.35
CA ARG A 237 11.39 1.55 -10.39
C ARG A 237 9.91 1.21 -10.24
N ASP A 238 9.59 0.00 -9.76
CA ASP A 238 8.20 -0.42 -9.56
C ASP A 238 7.46 0.50 -8.58
N TYR A 239 8.16 1.05 -7.59
CA TYR A 239 7.58 1.85 -6.51
C TYR A 239 6.78 3.06 -7.01
N PHE A 240 7.28 3.76 -8.02
CA PHE A 240 6.61 4.90 -8.69
C PHE A 240 6.31 4.62 -10.17
N ARG A 241 6.29 3.36 -10.60
CA ARG A 241 6.00 2.95 -11.98
C ARG A 241 6.89 3.67 -13.00
N LEU A 242 8.17 3.79 -12.71
CA LEU A 242 9.17 4.27 -13.69
C LEU A 242 9.50 3.16 -14.68
N LYS A 243 9.95 3.58 -15.87
CA LYS A 243 10.45 2.68 -16.91
C LYS A 243 11.95 2.43 -16.75
N PRO A 244 12.49 1.34 -17.34
CA PRO A 244 13.93 1.05 -17.27
C PRO A 244 14.84 2.15 -17.82
N ASP A 245 14.40 2.85 -18.87
CA ASP A 245 15.10 4.00 -19.48
C ASP A 245 15.14 5.23 -18.57
N GLN A 246 14.21 5.34 -17.62
CA GLN A 246 14.14 6.41 -16.62
C GLN A 246 14.91 6.04 -15.34
N SER A 247 14.80 4.79 -14.90
CA SER A 247 15.33 4.36 -13.61
C SER A 247 16.81 3.99 -13.63
N LYS A 248 17.30 3.34 -14.71
CA LYS A 248 18.70 2.89 -14.78
C LYS A 248 19.71 4.04 -14.72
N PRO A 249 19.56 5.13 -15.50
CA PRO A 249 20.43 6.30 -15.37
C PRO A 249 20.36 6.91 -13.97
N ALA A 250 19.14 7.09 -13.42
CA ALA A 250 18.94 7.65 -12.09
C ALA A 250 19.61 6.79 -10.97
N VAL A 251 19.59 5.46 -11.09
CA VAL A 251 20.30 4.57 -10.15
C VAL A 251 21.81 4.75 -10.28
N ALA A 252 22.36 4.85 -11.50
CA ALA A 252 23.79 5.04 -11.72
C ALA A 252 24.27 6.37 -11.09
N GLU A 253 23.58 7.47 -11.36
CA GLU A 253 23.85 8.78 -10.76
C GLU A 253 23.79 8.76 -9.23
N LEU A 254 22.78 8.09 -8.66
CA LEU A 254 22.65 7.96 -7.21
C LEU A 254 23.76 7.10 -6.56
N VAL A 255 24.36 6.17 -7.31
CA VAL A 255 25.53 5.42 -6.89
C VAL A 255 26.77 6.34 -6.89
N GLU A 256 26.96 7.14 -7.94
CA GLU A 256 28.04 8.13 -8.03
C GLU A 256 27.95 9.19 -6.92
N GLU A 257 26.74 9.66 -6.59
CA GLU A 257 26.48 10.57 -5.47
C GLU A 257 26.68 9.91 -4.07
N GLY A 258 26.85 8.59 -4.00
CA GLY A 258 26.89 7.86 -2.73
C GLY A 258 25.54 7.75 -1.99
N ALA A 259 24.43 8.11 -2.65
CA ALA A 259 23.08 7.95 -2.13
C ALA A 259 22.61 6.49 -2.15
N LEU A 260 23.18 5.69 -3.05
CA LEU A 260 23.02 4.24 -3.14
C LEU A 260 24.38 3.57 -3.11
N THR A 261 24.46 2.45 -2.39
CA THR A 261 25.65 1.59 -2.40
C THR A 261 25.29 0.24 -3.00
N PRO A 262 25.93 -0.19 -4.10
CA PRO A 262 25.79 -1.53 -4.62
C PRO A 262 26.22 -2.58 -3.59
N VAL A 263 25.39 -3.61 -3.38
CA VAL A 263 25.66 -4.71 -2.43
C VAL A 263 25.19 -6.03 -3.01
N ALA A 264 25.91 -7.10 -2.72
CA ALA A 264 25.44 -8.45 -2.98
C ALA A 264 24.55 -8.91 -1.83
N VAL A 265 23.39 -9.50 -2.12
CA VAL A 265 22.53 -10.13 -1.12
C VAL A 265 22.54 -11.65 -1.35
N GLU A 266 22.72 -12.40 -0.27
CA GLU A 266 22.72 -13.85 -0.32
C GLU A 266 21.44 -14.41 -0.98
N GLY A 267 21.62 -15.27 -1.98
CA GLY A 267 20.52 -15.86 -2.75
C GLY A 267 19.88 -14.97 -3.81
N TRP A 268 20.32 -13.71 -3.96
CA TRP A 268 19.84 -12.84 -5.04
C TRP A 268 20.77 -12.92 -6.25
N ARG A 269 20.19 -12.91 -7.46
CA ARG A 269 20.94 -12.91 -8.73
C ARG A 269 21.37 -11.50 -9.12
N ASP A 270 20.48 -10.53 -8.89
CA ASP A 270 20.69 -9.16 -9.30
C ASP A 270 21.42 -8.37 -8.21
N VAL A 271 22.20 -7.38 -8.64
CA VAL A 271 22.80 -6.40 -7.74
C VAL A 271 21.68 -5.68 -6.97
N ALA A 272 21.84 -5.60 -5.68
CA ALA A 272 21.00 -4.79 -4.82
C ALA A 272 21.69 -3.47 -4.48
N TYR A 273 20.88 -2.49 -4.13
CA TYR A 273 21.33 -1.16 -3.73
C TYR A 273 20.85 -0.88 -2.32
N LEU A 274 21.81 -0.60 -1.43
CA LEU A 274 21.54 -0.18 -0.07
C LEU A 274 21.37 1.33 -0.04
N ALA A 275 20.27 1.83 0.48
CA ALA A 275 20.05 3.26 0.63
C ALA A 275 21.00 3.89 1.65
N ALA A 276 21.55 5.06 1.37
CA ALA A 276 22.33 5.81 2.34
C ALA A 276 21.56 6.02 3.66
N GLY A 277 22.21 5.77 4.79
CA GLY A 277 21.57 5.86 6.11
C GLY A 277 20.60 4.73 6.44
N ALA A 278 20.51 3.67 5.62
CA ALA A 278 19.69 2.50 5.92
C ALA A 278 20.10 1.87 7.26
N ARG A 279 19.14 1.70 8.16
CA ARG A 279 19.37 1.08 9.47
C ARG A 279 19.47 -0.45 9.33
N ILE A 280 20.45 -1.04 9.95
CA ILE A 280 20.65 -2.50 10.04
C ILE A 280 20.33 -2.96 11.46
N PRO A 281 19.06 -3.16 11.83
CA PRO A 281 18.71 -3.55 13.18
C PRO A 281 19.16 -4.99 13.48
N ARG A 282 19.52 -5.26 14.73
CA ARG A 282 19.85 -6.62 15.17
C ARG A 282 18.63 -7.52 15.18
N ARG A 283 17.44 -6.97 15.50
CA ARG A 283 16.17 -7.68 15.59
C ARG A 283 15.02 -6.79 15.07
N VAL A 284 13.98 -7.43 14.57
CA VAL A 284 12.68 -6.81 14.25
C VAL A 284 11.63 -7.65 14.95
N GLY A 285 11.00 -7.09 15.99
CA GLY A 285 10.02 -7.79 16.81
C GLY A 285 8.57 -7.56 16.37
N ALA A 286 8.35 -6.92 15.23
CA ALA A 286 7.01 -6.54 14.78
C ALA A 286 6.09 -7.74 14.53
N SER A 287 4.80 -7.55 14.88
CA SER A 287 3.66 -8.34 14.47
C SER A 287 2.71 -7.43 13.69
N ALA A 288 2.22 -7.88 12.54
CA ALA A 288 1.29 -7.10 11.72
C ALA A 288 0.55 -7.93 10.67
N LEU A 289 -0.71 -7.62 10.46
CA LEU A 289 -1.46 -8.01 9.27
C LEU A 289 -1.19 -7.01 8.15
N LEU A 290 -0.88 -7.49 6.95
CA LEU A 290 -0.52 -6.65 5.81
C LEU A 290 -1.61 -6.66 4.75
N SER A 291 -1.98 -5.48 4.25
CA SER A 291 -2.84 -5.39 3.08
C SER A 291 -2.15 -6.00 1.85
N PRO A 292 -2.88 -6.61 0.92
CA PRO A 292 -2.35 -6.99 -0.40
C PRO A 292 -1.70 -5.82 -1.17
N PHE A 293 -2.10 -4.60 -0.84
CA PHE A 293 -1.66 -3.33 -1.44
C PHE A 293 -0.60 -2.60 -0.60
N ASP A 294 -0.08 -3.25 0.44
CA ASP A 294 1.01 -2.71 1.26
C ASP A 294 2.33 -2.72 0.49
N SER A 295 3.09 -1.62 0.59
CA SER A 295 4.37 -1.45 -0.11
C SER A 295 5.43 -2.50 0.23
N LEU A 296 5.31 -3.18 1.36
CA LEU A 296 6.19 -4.29 1.70
C LEU A 296 5.95 -5.51 0.80
N VAL A 297 4.70 -5.76 0.37
CA VAL A 297 4.29 -7.00 -0.30
C VAL A 297 3.70 -6.83 -1.69
N TRP A 298 3.39 -5.62 -2.15
CA TRP A 298 2.72 -5.44 -3.46
C TRP A 298 3.57 -5.90 -4.65
N PHE A 299 4.92 -5.74 -4.61
CA PHE A 299 5.79 -6.25 -5.65
C PHE A 299 6.19 -7.70 -5.36
N ARG A 300 5.42 -8.64 -5.92
CA ARG A 300 5.47 -10.08 -5.61
C ARG A 300 6.86 -10.71 -5.77
N PRO A 301 7.64 -10.40 -6.84
CA PRO A 301 9.00 -10.94 -6.98
C PRO A 301 9.91 -10.57 -5.81
N ARG A 302 9.78 -9.33 -5.28
CA ARG A 302 10.53 -8.89 -4.10
C ARG A 302 10.08 -9.61 -2.84
N THR A 303 8.75 -9.76 -2.65
CA THR A 303 8.18 -10.48 -1.50
C THR A 303 8.68 -11.92 -1.44
N GLU A 304 8.65 -12.63 -2.56
CA GLU A 304 9.15 -13.99 -2.67
C GLU A 304 10.66 -14.06 -2.40
N ARG A 305 11.45 -13.16 -2.98
CA ARG A 305 12.90 -13.10 -2.82
C ARG A 305 13.34 -12.77 -1.39
N LEU A 306 12.62 -11.87 -0.68
CA LEU A 306 12.92 -11.51 0.69
C LEU A 306 12.46 -12.55 1.71
N PHE A 307 11.28 -13.11 1.53
CA PHE A 307 10.61 -13.90 2.57
C PHE A 307 10.40 -15.37 2.20
N GLY A 308 10.67 -15.78 0.97
CA GLY A 308 10.25 -17.10 0.46
C GLY A 308 8.73 -17.23 0.36
N PHE A 309 8.02 -16.13 0.39
CA PHE A 309 6.56 -16.06 0.48
C PHE A 309 5.95 -15.80 -0.89
N ARG A 310 5.45 -16.86 -1.53
CA ARG A 310 4.74 -16.75 -2.79
C ARG A 310 3.31 -16.27 -2.55
N TYR A 311 3.03 -15.06 -2.98
CA TYR A 311 1.77 -14.39 -2.71
C TYR A 311 1.02 -14.03 -3.98
N ARG A 312 -0.29 -14.36 -4.02
CA ARG A 312 -1.22 -13.93 -5.06
C ARG A 312 -2.50 -13.43 -4.40
N LEU A 313 -3.07 -12.38 -4.95
CA LEU A 313 -4.38 -11.89 -4.56
C LEU A 313 -5.44 -12.57 -5.44
N GLU A 314 -6.41 -13.24 -4.82
CA GLU A 314 -7.38 -14.10 -5.49
C GLU A 314 -8.78 -13.48 -5.61
N ILE A 315 -8.89 -12.13 -5.45
CA ILE A 315 -10.19 -11.42 -5.54
C ILE A 315 -10.88 -11.58 -6.91
N TYR A 316 -10.09 -11.76 -7.97
CA TYR A 316 -10.60 -11.98 -9.34
C TYR A 316 -10.67 -13.46 -9.71
N THR A 317 -10.23 -14.36 -8.83
CA THR A 317 -10.28 -15.81 -9.05
C THR A 317 -11.67 -16.31 -8.68
N PRO A 318 -12.31 -17.16 -9.52
CA PRO A 318 -13.58 -17.80 -9.17
C PRO A 318 -13.50 -18.54 -7.82
N ALA A 319 -14.55 -18.49 -7.02
CA ALA A 319 -14.54 -19.00 -5.64
C ALA A 319 -14.02 -20.44 -5.51
N ALA A 320 -14.44 -21.34 -6.41
CA ALA A 320 -14.02 -22.74 -6.43
C ALA A 320 -12.54 -22.98 -6.77
N GLN A 321 -11.84 -21.97 -7.28
CA GLN A 321 -10.42 -22.05 -7.67
C GLN A 321 -9.50 -21.31 -6.70
N ARG A 322 -10.05 -20.65 -5.66
CA ARG A 322 -9.26 -19.96 -4.65
C ARG A 322 -8.58 -20.96 -3.74
N VAL A 323 -7.29 -20.78 -3.53
CA VAL A 323 -6.47 -21.62 -2.65
C VAL A 323 -6.58 -21.18 -1.20
N HIS A 324 -6.49 -19.86 -0.95
CA HIS A 324 -6.44 -19.30 0.39
C HIS A 324 -7.63 -18.41 0.74
N GLY A 325 -8.41 -17.97 -0.24
CA GLY A 325 -9.60 -17.14 0.01
C GLY A 325 -9.71 -15.91 -0.86
N TYR A 326 -10.61 -15.00 -0.47
CA TYR A 326 -10.95 -13.83 -1.28
C TYR A 326 -10.05 -12.62 -0.97
N TYR A 327 -9.91 -12.25 0.30
CA TYR A 327 -9.12 -11.10 0.73
C TYR A 327 -8.10 -11.49 1.80
N VAL A 328 -7.05 -12.13 1.32
CA VAL A 328 -6.04 -12.78 2.14
C VAL A 328 -4.97 -11.79 2.57
N LEU A 329 -4.77 -11.63 3.87
CA LEU A 329 -3.73 -10.80 4.47
C LEU A 329 -2.52 -11.65 4.87
N PRO A 330 -1.30 -11.36 4.37
CA PRO A 330 -0.08 -11.92 4.93
C PRO A 330 0.11 -11.50 6.39
N PHE A 331 0.55 -12.43 7.23
CA PHE A 331 0.87 -12.18 8.61
C PHE A 331 2.38 -12.11 8.84
N LEU A 332 2.84 -10.93 9.23
CA LEU A 332 4.22 -10.67 9.62
C LEU A 332 4.39 -10.95 11.12
N PHE A 333 5.39 -11.77 11.47
CA PHE A 333 5.77 -12.01 12.86
C PHE A 333 7.29 -12.14 12.98
N ARG A 334 7.89 -11.33 13.86
CA ARG A 334 9.34 -11.32 14.16
C ARG A 334 10.23 -11.36 12.92
N GLY A 335 9.87 -10.57 11.91
CA GLY A 335 10.68 -10.41 10.71
C GLY A 335 10.46 -11.45 9.61
N GLN A 336 9.45 -12.30 9.72
CA GLN A 336 9.08 -13.30 8.72
C GLN A 336 7.59 -13.22 8.39
N LEU A 337 7.20 -13.54 7.14
CA LEU A 337 5.81 -13.79 6.79
C LEU A 337 5.51 -15.25 7.15
N VAL A 338 4.74 -15.45 8.20
CA VAL A 338 4.57 -16.76 8.85
C VAL A 338 3.20 -17.38 8.64
N GLY A 339 2.28 -16.64 8.03
CA GLY A 339 0.93 -17.12 7.75
C GLY A 339 0.17 -16.18 6.85
N ARG A 340 -1.04 -16.58 6.52
CA ARG A 340 -2.01 -15.83 5.73
C ARG A 340 -3.42 -16.10 6.22
N VAL A 341 -4.23 -15.05 6.29
CA VAL A 341 -5.61 -15.15 6.76
C VAL A 341 -6.56 -14.50 5.75
N ASP A 342 -7.58 -15.22 5.33
CA ASP A 342 -8.70 -14.63 4.62
C ASP A 342 -9.59 -13.94 5.63
N VAL A 343 -10.00 -12.70 5.38
CA VAL A 343 -10.74 -11.88 6.36
C VAL A 343 -11.86 -11.09 5.70
N LYS A 344 -12.97 -10.93 6.44
CA LYS A 344 -14.12 -10.15 6.00
C LYS A 344 -14.80 -9.46 7.20
N ALA A 345 -15.05 -8.17 7.07
CA ALA A 345 -15.88 -7.44 8.05
C ALA A 345 -17.37 -7.69 7.75
N ASP A 346 -18.02 -8.44 8.61
CA ASP A 346 -19.48 -8.59 8.62
C ASP A 346 -20.08 -7.54 9.55
N ARG A 347 -20.32 -6.35 8.98
CA ARG A 347 -20.78 -5.18 9.75
C ARG A 347 -22.20 -5.35 10.27
N ALA A 348 -23.03 -6.14 9.59
CA ALA A 348 -24.40 -6.41 10.03
C ALA A 348 -24.44 -7.29 11.29
N ALA A 349 -23.50 -8.23 11.38
CA ALA A 349 -23.35 -9.12 12.53
C ALA A 349 -22.40 -8.56 13.62
N GLY A 350 -21.68 -7.46 13.35
CA GLY A 350 -20.65 -6.94 14.27
C GLY A 350 -19.41 -7.83 14.38
N VAL A 351 -19.10 -8.64 13.37
CA VAL A 351 -18.10 -9.71 13.47
C VAL A 351 -17.00 -9.56 12.39
N LEU A 352 -15.75 -9.72 12.80
CA LEU A 352 -14.64 -9.99 11.88
C LEU A 352 -14.60 -11.50 11.59
N ARG A 353 -15.04 -11.90 10.42
CA ARG A 353 -14.97 -13.28 9.96
C ARG A 353 -13.61 -13.61 9.40
N VAL A 354 -13.09 -14.78 9.75
CA VAL A 354 -11.86 -15.39 9.24
C VAL A 354 -12.24 -16.70 8.51
N PRO A 355 -12.62 -16.63 7.22
CA PRO A 355 -12.99 -17.80 6.41
C PRO A 355 -11.86 -18.82 6.25
N GLY A 356 -10.59 -18.42 6.41
CA GLY A 356 -9.45 -19.33 6.36
C GLY A 356 -8.21 -18.76 7.05
N ALA A 357 -7.44 -19.64 7.70
CA ALA A 357 -6.19 -19.29 8.37
C ALA A 357 -5.13 -20.36 8.09
N PHE A 358 -4.04 -19.97 7.42
CA PHE A 358 -3.02 -20.89 6.89
C PHE A 358 -1.64 -20.47 7.38
N GLY A 359 -0.85 -21.46 7.83
CA GLY A 359 0.54 -21.26 8.25
C GLY A 359 1.52 -21.45 7.11
N GLU A 360 2.64 -20.78 7.19
CA GLU A 360 3.79 -21.02 6.33
C GLU A 360 4.68 -22.12 6.93
N PRO A 361 5.54 -22.79 6.13
CA PRO A 361 6.35 -23.91 6.61
C PRO A 361 7.18 -23.61 7.85
N VAL A 362 7.56 -22.36 8.06
CA VAL A 362 8.33 -21.92 9.25
C VAL A 362 7.54 -22.07 10.55
N VAL A 363 6.22 -22.01 10.50
CA VAL A 363 5.30 -22.22 11.65
C VAL A 363 4.86 -23.68 11.70
N LEU A 364 4.56 -24.30 10.57
CA LEU A 364 4.04 -25.67 10.47
C LEU A 364 5.10 -26.76 10.74
N ALA A 365 6.39 -26.41 10.73
CA ALA A 365 7.47 -27.36 11.02
C ALA A 365 7.51 -27.85 12.50
N ALA A 366 6.56 -27.38 13.34
CA ALA A 366 6.36 -27.85 14.71
C ALA A 366 4.88 -28.24 14.91
N PRO A 367 4.56 -29.34 15.61
CA PRO A 367 3.18 -29.66 15.94
C PRO A 367 2.55 -28.54 16.76
N LEU A 368 1.42 -28.00 16.29
CA LEU A 368 0.62 -27.01 16.99
C LEU A 368 -0.24 -27.75 18.03
N VAL A 369 0.28 -27.91 19.24
CA VAL A 369 -0.50 -28.45 20.35
C VAL A 369 -1.32 -27.33 20.99
N PRO A 370 -2.64 -27.47 21.23
CA PRO A 370 -3.39 -26.52 22.03
C PRO A 370 -2.70 -26.32 23.39
N ALA A 371 -2.67 -25.07 23.88
CA ALA A 371 -2.15 -24.78 25.21
C ALA A 371 -3.02 -25.52 26.27
N GLY A 372 -2.54 -26.67 26.72
CA GLY A 372 -3.04 -27.35 27.90
C GLY A 372 -2.12 -26.98 29.07
N ASP A 373 -2.66 -27.01 30.30
CA ASP A 373 -2.04 -26.54 31.55
C ASP A 373 -0.79 -27.35 32.02
N GLY A 374 0.05 -27.78 31.09
CA GLY A 374 1.29 -28.49 31.38
C GLY A 374 2.53 -27.75 30.90
N GLU A 375 3.44 -27.41 31.81
CA GLU A 375 4.78 -26.91 31.48
C GLU A 375 5.51 -27.90 30.57
N VAL A 376 5.58 -27.61 29.27
CA VAL A 376 6.40 -28.39 28.34
C VAL A 376 7.84 -27.90 28.45
N ALA A 377 8.72 -28.74 28.98
CA ALA A 377 10.16 -28.49 29.01
C ALA A 377 10.69 -28.36 27.58
N VAL A 378 11.00 -27.12 27.15
CA VAL A 378 11.40 -26.77 25.81
C VAL A 378 12.91 -26.97 25.65
N HIS A 379 13.33 -28.19 25.30
CA HIS A 379 14.72 -28.52 25.05
C HIS A 379 14.95 -28.79 23.54
N GLY A 380 16.03 -28.16 22.96
CA GLY A 380 16.45 -28.37 21.58
C GLY A 380 15.76 -27.51 20.53
N ALA A 381 16.08 -27.76 19.25
CA ALA A 381 15.60 -26.98 18.10
C ALA A 381 14.09 -27.18 17.85
N ALA A 382 13.57 -28.38 18.10
CA ALA A 382 12.14 -28.68 17.93
C ALA A 382 11.28 -27.90 18.94
N GLY A 383 11.66 -27.89 20.22
CA GLY A 383 10.95 -27.14 21.23
C GLY A 383 10.96 -25.62 20.99
N ARG A 384 12.10 -25.04 20.53
CA ARG A 384 12.14 -23.62 20.14
C ARG A 384 11.20 -23.30 18.96
N ARG A 385 11.02 -24.22 18.01
CA ARG A 385 10.07 -24.07 16.90
C ARG A 385 8.61 -24.09 17.38
N GLN A 386 8.32 -25.00 18.32
CA GLN A 386 6.96 -25.11 18.90
C GLN A 386 6.58 -23.86 19.67
N VAL A 387 7.48 -23.30 20.50
CA VAL A 387 7.28 -22.01 21.19
C VAL A 387 7.07 -20.89 20.19
N PHE A 388 7.89 -20.80 19.13
CA PHE A 388 7.73 -19.79 18.10
C PHE A 388 6.37 -19.88 17.41
N ALA A 389 5.91 -21.10 17.12
CA ALA A 389 4.60 -21.32 16.49
C ALA A 389 3.43 -20.88 17.42
N ALA A 390 3.48 -21.26 18.70
CA ALA A 390 2.48 -20.85 19.70
C ALA A 390 2.44 -19.32 19.89
N GLU A 391 3.59 -18.69 19.99
CA GLU A 391 3.71 -17.23 20.10
C GLU A 391 3.19 -16.53 18.81
N ALA A 392 3.43 -17.10 17.63
CA ALA A 392 2.92 -16.56 16.37
C ALA A 392 1.38 -16.63 16.30
N VAL A 393 0.78 -17.74 16.75
CA VAL A 393 -0.68 -17.89 16.81
C VAL A 393 -1.30 -16.91 17.83
N ALA A 394 -0.71 -16.77 19.00
CA ALA A 394 -1.17 -15.80 20.01
C ALA A 394 -1.06 -14.36 19.49
N ALA A 395 0.04 -14.03 18.82
CA ALA A 395 0.22 -12.72 18.20
C ALA A 395 -0.81 -12.47 17.06
N LEU A 396 -1.10 -13.48 16.23
CA LEU A 396 -2.14 -13.39 15.20
C LEU A 396 -3.51 -13.12 15.81
N ALA A 397 -3.87 -13.83 16.90
CA ALA A 397 -5.11 -13.59 17.61
C ALA A 397 -5.20 -12.15 18.14
N GLY A 398 -4.10 -11.62 18.69
CA GLY A 398 -4.00 -10.22 19.13
C GLY A 398 -4.18 -9.21 17.97
N GLU A 399 -3.55 -9.45 16.81
CA GLU A 399 -3.71 -8.59 15.64
C GLU A 399 -5.13 -8.63 15.07
N LEU A 400 -5.80 -9.77 15.08
CA LEU A 400 -7.19 -9.89 14.62
C LEU A 400 -8.16 -9.18 15.56
N ARG A 401 -7.99 -9.30 16.89
CA ARG A 401 -8.78 -8.52 17.86
C ARG A 401 -8.57 -7.02 17.68
N SER A 402 -7.32 -6.60 17.53
CA SER A 402 -6.96 -5.20 17.28
C SER A 402 -7.60 -4.68 15.98
N LEU A 403 -7.60 -5.50 14.92
CA LEU A 403 -8.25 -5.19 13.66
C LEU A 403 -9.78 -5.10 13.81
N ALA A 404 -10.41 -6.04 14.49
CA ALA A 404 -11.85 -6.02 14.77
C ALA A 404 -12.26 -4.74 15.52
N ALA A 405 -11.59 -4.44 16.62
CA ALA A 405 -11.84 -3.23 17.41
C ALA A 405 -11.66 -1.95 16.56
N TRP A 406 -10.60 -1.87 15.74
CA TRP A 406 -10.37 -0.72 14.85
C TRP A 406 -11.45 -0.55 13.78
N LEU A 407 -12.09 -1.66 13.38
CA LEU A 407 -13.21 -1.66 12.43
C LEU A 407 -14.57 -1.40 13.09
N GLY A 408 -14.61 -1.32 14.43
CA GLY A 408 -15.86 -1.21 15.22
C GLY A 408 -16.65 -2.51 15.24
N LEU A 409 -15.97 -3.67 15.26
CA LEU A 409 -16.55 -5.00 15.34
C LEU A 409 -16.33 -5.60 16.73
N ASP A 410 -17.31 -6.32 17.24
CA ASP A 410 -17.35 -6.80 18.62
C ASP A 410 -16.63 -8.15 18.81
N ALA A 411 -16.54 -8.96 17.74
CA ALA A 411 -16.02 -10.31 17.83
C ALA A 411 -15.17 -10.72 16.62
N VAL A 412 -14.39 -11.79 16.80
CA VAL A 412 -13.64 -12.48 15.74
C VAL A 412 -14.14 -13.93 15.68
N GLU A 413 -14.59 -14.36 14.52
CA GLU A 413 -15.03 -15.74 14.26
C GLU A 413 -14.16 -16.39 13.21
N VAL A 414 -13.64 -17.59 13.52
CA VAL A 414 -12.76 -18.36 12.66
C VAL A 414 -13.49 -19.60 12.16
N ALA A 415 -13.58 -19.74 10.82
CA ALA A 415 -14.09 -20.97 10.20
C ALA A 415 -13.03 -22.09 10.29
N PRO A 416 -13.44 -23.38 10.34
CA PRO A 416 -12.52 -24.51 10.46
C PRO A 416 -11.83 -24.82 9.13
N ASN A 417 -11.14 -23.83 8.57
CA ASN A 417 -10.45 -23.93 7.28
C ASN A 417 -9.00 -23.44 7.41
N GLY A 418 -8.06 -24.31 7.04
CA GLY A 418 -6.63 -24.07 7.16
C GLY A 418 -6.06 -24.61 8.48
N ASP A 419 -4.76 -24.85 8.47
CA ASP A 419 -3.99 -25.48 9.55
C ASP A 419 -3.85 -24.61 10.82
N LEU A 420 -3.99 -23.29 10.70
CA LEU A 420 -4.03 -22.38 11.84
C LEU A 420 -5.44 -22.18 12.43
N ALA A 421 -6.51 -22.69 11.81
CA ALA A 421 -7.87 -22.38 12.25
C ALA A 421 -8.16 -22.87 13.68
N VAL A 422 -7.80 -24.12 14.01
CA VAL A 422 -8.03 -24.71 15.33
C VAL A 422 -7.22 -24.00 16.42
N PRO A 423 -5.87 -23.86 16.30
CA PRO A 423 -5.08 -23.19 17.33
C PRO A 423 -5.44 -21.70 17.46
N LEU A 424 -5.80 -21.03 16.37
CA LEU A 424 -6.24 -19.62 16.40
C LEU A 424 -7.56 -19.46 17.14
N THR A 425 -8.53 -20.38 16.91
CA THR A 425 -9.81 -20.38 17.66
C THR A 425 -9.58 -20.57 19.15
N ALA A 426 -8.66 -21.45 19.55
CA ALA A 426 -8.29 -21.65 20.95
C ALA A 426 -7.66 -20.37 21.54
N ALA A 427 -6.70 -19.77 20.85
CA ALA A 427 -6.05 -18.53 21.29
C ALA A 427 -7.01 -17.33 21.40
N LEU A 428 -8.07 -17.30 20.59
CA LEU A 428 -9.12 -16.28 20.67
C LEU A 428 -10.09 -16.46 21.87
N ARG A 429 -10.11 -17.61 22.53
CA ARG A 429 -10.94 -17.88 23.71
C ARG A 429 -10.24 -17.60 25.04
N THR A 430 -8.90 -17.52 25.02
CA THR A 430 -8.06 -17.47 26.23
C THR A 430 -7.87 -16.06 26.82
N THR A 431 -8.68 -15.08 26.45
CA THR A 431 -8.65 -13.71 27.01
C THR A 431 -10.09 -13.29 27.27
#